data_a6ddc4dc57782dd5d3e3b0ca6d0962f9
#
_entry.id   a6ddc4dc57782dd5d3e3b0ca6d0962f9
#
_cell.length_a   1.000
_cell.length_b   1.000
_cell.length_c   1.000
_cell.angle_alpha   90.00
_cell.angle_beta   90.00
_cell.angle_gamma   90.00
#
_symmetry.space_group_name_H-M   'P 1'
#
loop_
_entity.id
_entity.type
_entity.pdbx_description
1 polymer ?
#
loop_
_entity_poly.entity_id
_entity_poly.type
_entity_poly.pdbx_seq_one_letter_code
_entity_poly.pdbx_strand_id
1 'polypeptide(L)'
;MKKLVSLGLVASLSFAGLVACSGNESETPAETPAGSDTTTEAPAETPATSGEKVEIKLWLDDDDYAAAIEPAIEAAYPNIDIVYEKVGAVDARTKLELDGPAGLGGDVFIQPHDGMSESIISNILLPLGSDMGAMIEERMLEGAVGTVKKDGNYYGVPLATESIALFYNKTLLDEYGFEVATSFETIKEQAAVYNDNAANKFLIRWEPGNSYTNQFFLTAAGFQLYGENHDDASQVNLNTQEVIDGLTFFQSMKEYLPVPYADLNWDTIHGEFIKGNVPYMISGPWSLAEAKTGAEDNGFEFGVTTIPTINGVQPETFSGNIIACVSAYTQHPTEAKQVVDFLASEEGLQIMYDVQGKIPALKDASVVEGVVEDPYIAGILAQA
;
A
#
# COMPACT_ATOMS: atom_id res chain seq x y z
N MET A 1 -26.35 32.83 38.12
CA MET A 1 -27.06 32.19 39.25
C MET A 1 -26.64 30.71 39.22
N LYS A 2 -25.77 30.34 40.15
CA LYS A 2 -25.98 29.31 41.21
C LYS A 2 -26.30 27.93 40.62
N LYS A 3 -25.66 26.84 40.92
CA LYS A 3 -24.77 26.27 41.94
C LYS A 3 -24.50 24.84 41.52
N LEU A 4 -23.29 24.31 41.53
CA LEU A 4 -22.61 23.55 42.59
C LEU A 4 -23.17 22.13 42.86
N VAL A 5 -22.29 21.14 42.76
CA VAL A 5 -21.71 20.23 43.80
C VAL A 5 -22.41 18.87 43.81
N SER A 6 -21.76 17.72 43.85
CA SER A 6 -20.70 17.10 44.67
C SER A 6 -20.44 15.67 44.16
N LEU A 7 -19.24 15.18 44.05
CA LEU A 7 -18.35 14.55 45.04
C LEU A 7 -18.96 13.28 45.70
N GLY A 8 -18.35 12.13 45.47
CA GLY A 8 -18.60 10.88 46.17
C GLY A 8 -17.50 9.85 45.91
N LEU A 9 -16.50 9.91 46.74
CA LEU A 9 -15.36 9.00 46.93
C LEU A 9 -15.79 7.85 47.82
N VAL A 10 -15.50 6.57 47.51
CA VAL A 10 -15.24 5.55 48.53
C VAL A 10 -14.25 4.51 47.97
N ALA A 11 -13.14 4.45 48.67
CA ALA A 11 -12.13 3.41 48.63
C ALA A 11 -12.51 2.31 49.64
N SER A 12 -12.13 1.08 49.37
CA SER A 12 -11.85 0.13 50.45
C SER A 12 -10.84 -0.93 50.02
N LEU A 13 -9.76 -0.93 50.77
CA LEU A 13 -8.72 -1.94 50.90
C LEU A 13 -9.21 -3.18 51.62
N SER A 14 -8.59 -4.33 51.36
CA SER A 14 -8.19 -5.37 52.36
C SER A 14 -7.33 -6.39 51.63
N PHE A 15 -6.10 -6.57 51.83
CA PHE A 15 -5.14 -6.98 52.87
C PHE A 15 -5.26 -8.46 53.32
N ALA A 16 -4.12 -9.11 53.29
CA ALA A 16 -3.58 -10.25 54.01
C ALA A 16 -3.57 -11.58 53.23
N GLY A 17 -2.51 -12.38 53.23
CA GLY A 17 -1.33 -12.37 54.09
C GLY A 17 -0.27 -13.38 53.65
N LEU A 18 0.89 -13.10 54.09
CA LEU A 18 2.12 -13.92 54.02
C LEU A 18 2.06 -15.19 54.79
N VAL A 19 2.76 -16.26 54.33
CA VAL A 19 3.61 -17.10 55.23
C VAL A 19 4.85 -17.55 54.44
N ALA A 20 5.99 -17.27 54.99
CA ALA A 20 7.32 -17.75 54.65
C ALA A 20 7.75 -18.92 55.55
N CYS A 21 8.64 -19.77 55.07
CA CYS A 21 9.73 -20.45 55.80
C CYS A 21 10.50 -21.31 54.79
N SER A 22 11.70 -21.00 54.42
CA SER A 22 13.01 -21.20 55.10
C SER A 22 13.47 -22.66 55.19
N GLY A 23 14.62 -22.95 54.64
CA GLY A 23 15.36 -24.16 54.83
C GLY A 23 16.50 -24.32 53.83
N ASN A 24 17.70 -24.04 54.30
CA ASN A 24 19.00 -24.05 53.66
C ASN A 24 19.58 -25.49 53.69
N GLU A 25 20.40 -25.94 52.71
CA GLU A 25 21.76 -26.34 52.86
C GLU A 25 22.32 -27.14 51.68
N SER A 26 23.58 -26.88 51.42
CA SER A 26 24.54 -27.37 50.45
C SER A 26 24.69 -28.88 50.36
N GLU A 27 25.11 -29.36 49.20
CA GLU A 27 26.44 -29.96 48.96
C GLU A 27 26.56 -30.57 47.53
N THR A 28 27.67 -30.32 46.88
CA THR A 28 28.23 -30.94 45.65
C THR A 28 29.31 -31.93 46.09
N PRO A 29 29.93 -32.74 45.25
CA PRO A 29 29.66 -33.36 43.93
C PRO A 29 29.87 -34.89 43.91
N ALA A 30 29.62 -35.57 42.80
CA ALA A 30 30.50 -36.56 42.16
C ALA A 30 29.83 -37.44 41.07
N GLU A 31 30.53 -37.49 39.95
CA GLU A 31 30.78 -38.60 39.03
C GLU A 31 29.71 -39.13 38.08
N THR A 32 30.06 -38.96 36.78
CA THR A 32 29.59 -39.66 35.59
C THR A 32 29.84 -41.16 35.64
N PRO A 33 28.98 -41.97 35.03
CA PRO A 33 29.50 -42.71 33.87
C PRO A 33 28.55 -42.71 32.64
N ALA A 34 29.21 -43.00 31.54
CA ALA A 34 28.81 -42.97 30.16
C ALA A 34 27.72 -43.97 29.74
N GLY A 35 26.99 -43.53 28.69
CA GLY A 35 26.63 -44.41 27.59
C GLY A 35 25.23 -45.04 27.62
N SER A 36 24.31 -44.47 26.87
CA SER A 36 23.39 -45.28 26.06
C SER A 36 22.82 -44.40 24.94
N ASP A 37 23.16 -44.74 23.70
CA ASP A 37 22.50 -44.26 22.49
C ASP A 37 21.00 -44.57 22.56
N THR A 38 20.20 -43.50 22.57
CA THR A 38 18.78 -43.64 22.25
C THR A 38 18.52 -42.68 21.11
N THR A 39 18.48 -43.23 19.92
CA THR A 39 17.95 -42.63 18.71
C THR A 39 16.52 -42.20 19.02
N THR A 40 16.30 -40.92 19.20
CA THR A 40 14.94 -40.36 19.26
C THR A 40 14.46 -40.24 17.82
N GLU A 41 13.63 -41.18 17.39
CA GLU A 41 12.84 -41.06 16.19
C GLU A 41 12.01 -39.75 16.31
N ALA A 42 12.13 -38.93 15.29
CA ALA A 42 11.24 -37.81 15.09
C ALA A 42 9.78 -38.31 15.08
N PRO A 43 8.82 -37.58 15.66
CA PRO A 43 7.42 -37.96 15.54
C PRO A 43 7.04 -38.02 14.06
N ALA A 44 6.58 -39.20 13.63
CA ALA A 44 5.98 -39.36 12.30
C ALA A 44 4.84 -38.36 12.18
N GLU A 45 4.89 -37.54 11.13
CA GLU A 45 3.76 -36.73 10.70
C GLU A 45 2.56 -37.64 10.51
N THR A 46 1.55 -37.42 11.33
CA THR A 46 0.25 -38.07 11.17
C THR A 46 -0.33 -37.55 9.86
N PRO A 47 -0.75 -38.40 8.90
CA PRO A 47 -1.43 -37.93 7.71
C PRO A 47 -2.68 -37.18 8.13
N ALA A 48 -2.82 -35.95 7.67
CA ALA A 48 -4.01 -35.14 7.89
C ALA A 48 -5.27 -35.92 7.47
N THR A 49 -6.18 -36.08 8.43
CA THR A 49 -7.51 -36.60 8.17
C THR A 49 -8.25 -35.60 7.26
N SER A 50 -8.64 -36.06 6.08
CA SER A 50 -9.49 -35.33 5.16
C SER A 50 -10.79 -34.91 5.83
N GLY A 51 -11.00 -33.57 6.02
CA GLY A 51 -12.31 -33.10 6.42
C GLY A 51 -12.48 -31.67 6.89
N GLU A 52 -11.52 -31.03 7.49
CA GLU A 52 -11.70 -29.65 7.96
C GLU A 52 -10.70 -28.74 7.24
N LYS A 53 -11.26 -27.74 6.51
CA LYS A 53 -10.42 -26.72 5.87
C LYS A 53 -9.81 -25.82 6.95
N VAL A 54 -8.63 -25.30 6.66
CA VAL A 54 -7.98 -24.27 7.47
C VAL A 54 -8.53 -22.91 7.06
N GLU A 55 -9.13 -22.21 8.00
CA GLU A 55 -9.62 -20.85 7.78
C GLU A 55 -8.43 -19.87 7.77
N ILE A 56 -8.32 -19.09 6.70
CA ILE A 56 -7.33 -18.01 6.55
C ILE A 56 -8.05 -16.70 6.35
N LYS A 57 -7.88 -15.78 7.31
CA LYS A 57 -8.44 -14.45 7.23
C LYS A 57 -7.57 -13.58 6.31
N LEU A 58 -8.15 -13.16 5.19
CA LEU A 58 -7.52 -12.35 4.17
C LEU A 58 -8.05 -10.91 4.18
N TRP A 59 -7.18 -9.94 4.43
CA TRP A 59 -7.50 -8.51 4.38
C TRP A 59 -7.09 -7.91 3.04
N LEU A 60 -8.08 -7.46 2.28
CA LEU A 60 -7.91 -6.73 1.02
C LEU A 60 -8.72 -5.43 1.04
N ASP A 61 -8.39 -4.50 0.16
CA ASP A 61 -9.00 -3.17 0.07
C ASP A 61 -10.17 -3.08 -0.92
N ASP A 62 -10.44 -4.14 -1.69
CA ASP A 62 -11.37 -4.15 -2.81
C ASP A 62 -12.28 -5.39 -2.77
N ASP A 63 -13.60 -5.16 -2.78
CA ASP A 63 -14.61 -6.24 -2.68
C ASP A 63 -14.69 -7.07 -3.96
N ASP A 64 -14.51 -6.46 -5.14
CA ASP A 64 -14.58 -7.15 -6.43
C ASP A 64 -13.34 -8.02 -6.63
N TYR A 65 -12.17 -7.52 -6.23
CA TYR A 65 -10.94 -8.32 -6.23
C TYR A 65 -11.04 -9.50 -5.26
N ALA A 66 -11.54 -9.28 -4.05
CA ALA A 66 -11.75 -10.35 -3.08
C ALA A 66 -12.70 -11.43 -3.65
N ALA A 67 -13.81 -11.04 -4.25
CA ALA A 67 -14.77 -11.96 -4.86
C ALA A 67 -14.19 -12.78 -6.02
N ALA A 68 -13.20 -12.25 -6.74
CA ALA A 68 -12.53 -12.94 -7.84
C ALA A 68 -11.41 -13.86 -7.36
N ILE A 69 -10.61 -13.42 -6.37
CA ILE A 69 -9.38 -14.12 -5.93
C ILE A 69 -9.66 -15.26 -4.95
N GLU A 70 -10.65 -15.12 -4.06
CA GLU A 70 -11.03 -16.11 -3.06
C GLU A 70 -11.30 -17.50 -3.68
N PRO A 71 -12.21 -17.66 -4.66
CA PRO A 71 -12.47 -18.97 -5.25
C PRO A 71 -11.26 -19.54 -6.00
N ALA A 72 -10.39 -18.71 -6.55
CA ALA A 72 -9.18 -19.15 -7.22
C ALA A 72 -8.14 -19.71 -6.23
N ILE A 73 -7.95 -19.05 -5.08
CA ILE A 73 -7.09 -19.55 -4.00
C ILE A 73 -7.61 -20.90 -3.49
N GLU A 74 -8.92 -21.03 -3.24
CA GLU A 74 -9.53 -22.26 -2.74
C GLU A 74 -9.50 -23.40 -3.76
N ALA A 75 -9.54 -23.08 -5.05
CA ALA A 75 -9.36 -24.07 -6.11
C ALA A 75 -7.92 -24.59 -6.17
N ALA A 76 -6.93 -23.71 -6.00
CA ALA A 76 -5.52 -24.07 -5.97
C ALA A 76 -5.13 -24.83 -4.68
N TYR A 77 -5.74 -24.46 -3.54
CA TYR A 77 -5.47 -25.04 -2.23
C TYR A 77 -6.78 -25.52 -1.57
N PRO A 78 -7.30 -26.72 -1.90
CA PRO A 78 -8.61 -27.20 -1.43
C PRO A 78 -8.74 -27.38 0.09
N ASN A 79 -7.61 -27.38 0.80
CA ASN A 79 -7.53 -27.41 2.26
C ASN A 79 -7.65 -26.05 2.93
N ILE A 80 -7.71 -24.95 2.16
CA ILE A 80 -7.86 -23.59 2.65
C ILE A 80 -9.32 -23.13 2.46
N ASP A 81 -9.82 -22.38 3.44
CA ASP A 81 -11.08 -21.64 3.41
C ASP A 81 -10.75 -20.16 3.65
N ILE A 82 -11.05 -19.31 2.68
CA ILE A 82 -10.72 -17.88 2.78
C ILE A 82 -11.86 -17.14 3.47
N VAL A 83 -11.51 -16.36 4.49
CA VAL A 83 -12.44 -15.45 5.16
C VAL A 83 -12.00 -14.02 4.85
N TYR A 84 -12.64 -13.43 3.87
CA TYR A 84 -12.35 -12.06 3.49
C TYR A 84 -12.88 -11.05 4.51
N GLU A 85 -12.08 -10.03 4.80
CA GLU A 85 -12.48 -8.82 5.53
C GLU A 85 -11.93 -7.59 4.78
N LYS A 86 -12.82 -6.63 4.46
CA LYS A 86 -12.40 -5.39 3.81
C LYS A 86 -11.60 -4.53 4.77
N VAL A 87 -10.32 -4.33 4.46
CA VAL A 87 -9.41 -3.46 5.20
C VAL A 87 -8.58 -2.67 4.20
N GLY A 88 -8.62 -1.35 4.30
CA GLY A 88 -7.81 -0.48 3.43
C GLY A 88 -6.32 -0.77 3.60
N ALA A 89 -5.59 -0.86 2.49
CA ALA A 89 -4.17 -1.20 2.51
C ALA A 89 -3.35 -0.26 3.43
N VAL A 90 -3.66 1.04 3.44
CA VAL A 90 -3.01 2.04 4.30
C VAL A 90 -3.35 1.89 5.79
N ASP A 91 -4.46 1.26 6.13
CA ASP A 91 -4.95 1.08 7.49
C ASP A 91 -4.55 -0.29 8.08
N ALA A 92 -4.24 -1.27 7.21
CA ALA A 92 -4.04 -2.67 7.58
C ALA A 92 -2.96 -2.84 8.66
N ARG A 93 -1.82 -2.14 8.55
CA ARG A 93 -0.75 -2.17 9.56
C ARG A 93 -1.26 -1.76 10.94
N THR A 94 -1.85 -0.58 11.03
CA THR A 94 -2.34 -0.04 12.32
C THR A 94 -3.44 -0.91 12.91
N LYS A 95 -4.34 -1.43 12.08
CA LYS A 95 -5.38 -2.37 12.50
C LYS A 95 -4.76 -3.67 13.03
N LEU A 96 -3.73 -4.22 12.35
CA LEU A 96 -3.06 -5.44 12.81
C LEU A 96 -2.29 -5.25 14.12
N GLU A 97 -1.66 -4.09 14.35
CA GLU A 97 -1.03 -3.77 15.63
C GLU A 97 -2.03 -3.80 16.80
N LEU A 98 -3.28 -3.42 16.55
CA LEU A 98 -4.35 -3.42 17.57
C LEU A 98 -5.01 -4.79 17.73
N ASP A 99 -5.39 -5.42 16.64
CA ASP A 99 -6.22 -6.62 16.61
C ASP A 99 -5.40 -7.92 16.70
N GLY A 100 -4.17 -7.91 16.17
CA GLY A 100 -3.29 -9.08 16.11
C GLY A 100 -3.02 -9.73 17.45
N PRO A 101 -2.62 -8.99 18.52
CA PRO A 101 -2.38 -9.56 19.85
C PRO A 101 -3.61 -10.23 20.48
N ALA A 102 -4.83 -9.86 20.05
CA ALA A 102 -6.08 -10.45 20.50
C ALA A 102 -6.53 -11.64 19.63
N GLY A 103 -5.77 -12.00 18.58
CA GLY A 103 -6.14 -13.06 17.62
C GLY A 103 -7.30 -12.66 16.70
N LEU A 104 -7.56 -11.36 16.53
CA LEU A 104 -8.63 -10.83 15.68
C LEU A 104 -8.09 -10.29 14.34
N GLY A 105 -6.76 -10.21 14.18
CA GLY A 105 -6.12 -9.72 12.97
C GLY A 105 -6.27 -10.66 11.76
N GLY A 106 -5.94 -10.16 10.57
CA GLY A 106 -5.80 -10.97 9.37
C GLY A 106 -4.58 -11.88 9.45
N ASP A 107 -4.65 -13.05 8.84
CA ASP A 107 -3.50 -13.95 8.66
C ASP A 107 -2.62 -13.47 7.50
N VAL A 108 -3.28 -13.01 6.43
CA VAL A 108 -2.65 -12.39 5.26
C VAL A 108 -3.30 -11.03 5.03
N PHE A 109 -2.49 -10.05 4.69
CA PHE A 109 -2.95 -8.70 4.40
C PHE A 109 -2.05 -7.99 3.39
N ILE A 110 -2.58 -6.95 2.75
CA ILE A 110 -1.81 -6.07 1.88
C ILE A 110 -1.50 -4.75 2.58
N GLN A 111 -0.35 -4.16 2.28
CA GLN A 111 0.02 -2.81 2.73
C GLN A 111 0.95 -2.12 1.71
N PRO A 112 1.00 -0.77 1.68
CA PRO A 112 2.04 -0.04 0.96
C PRO A 112 3.42 -0.31 1.57
N HIS A 113 4.46 -0.31 0.72
CA HIS A 113 5.83 -0.62 1.14
C HIS A 113 6.44 0.40 2.13
N ASP A 114 5.99 1.64 2.13
CA ASP A 114 6.45 2.69 3.04
C ASP A 114 6.19 2.37 4.52
N GLY A 115 5.18 1.54 4.82
CA GLY A 115 4.91 0.99 6.14
C GLY A 115 5.77 -0.21 6.55
N MET A 116 6.57 -0.80 5.64
CA MET A 116 7.29 -2.06 5.91
C MET A 116 8.30 -1.98 7.05
N SER A 117 9.08 -0.90 7.11
CA SER A 117 10.08 -0.73 8.18
C SER A 117 9.43 -0.69 9.56
N GLU A 118 8.31 0.01 9.71
CA GLU A 118 7.56 0.08 10.97
C GLU A 118 6.93 -1.27 11.31
N SER A 119 6.35 -1.97 10.32
CA SER A 119 5.78 -3.31 10.50
C SER A 119 6.82 -4.32 10.99
N ILE A 120 8.05 -4.25 10.45
CA ILE A 120 9.16 -5.11 10.88
C ILE A 120 9.61 -4.77 12.31
N ILE A 121 9.75 -3.47 12.64
CA ILE A 121 10.14 -3.01 13.98
C ILE A 121 9.08 -3.39 15.02
N SER A 122 7.81 -3.30 14.67
CA SER A 122 6.67 -3.69 15.53
C SER A 122 6.52 -5.22 15.65
N ASN A 123 7.32 -6.02 14.90
CA ASN A 123 7.28 -7.48 14.88
C ASN A 123 5.90 -8.06 14.54
N ILE A 124 5.16 -7.40 13.65
CA ILE A 124 3.84 -7.87 13.21
C ILE A 124 3.89 -8.72 11.95
N LEU A 125 5.06 -8.85 11.31
CA LEU A 125 5.28 -9.61 10.09
C LEU A 125 6.02 -10.92 10.36
N LEU A 126 5.54 -12.00 9.74
CA LEU A 126 6.22 -13.28 9.71
C LEU A 126 7.25 -13.31 8.55
N PRO A 127 8.52 -13.66 8.77
CA PRO A 127 9.47 -13.89 7.68
C PRO A 127 9.01 -15.03 6.75
N LEU A 128 9.11 -14.81 5.45
CA LEU A 128 8.61 -15.75 4.45
C LEU A 128 9.49 -16.97 4.24
N GLY A 129 10.81 -16.85 4.52
CA GLY A 129 11.79 -17.91 4.35
C GLY A 129 12.54 -17.84 3.01
N SER A 130 13.50 -18.75 2.84
CA SER A 130 14.47 -18.73 1.73
C SER A 130 13.84 -19.04 0.37
N ASP A 131 12.85 -19.93 0.32
CA ASP A 131 12.28 -20.41 -0.93
C ASP A 131 11.42 -19.31 -1.57
N MET A 132 10.56 -18.63 -0.78
CA MET A 132 9.85 -17.45 -1.25
C MET A 132 10.82 -16.30 -1.55
N GLY A 133 11.88 -16.13 -0.76
CA GLY A 133 12.93 -15.17 -1.04
C GLY A 133 13.59 -15.36 -2.41
N ALA A 134 13.86 -16.60 -2.80
CA ALA A 134 14.43 -16.93 -4.12
C ALA A 134 13.45 -16.56 -5.26
N MET A 135 12.17 -16.87 -5.10
CA MET A 135 11.12 -16.50 -6.05
C MET A 135 11.01 -14.97 -6.19
N ILE A 136 11.04 -14.23 -5.07
CA ILE A 136 10.99 -12.76 -5.05
C ILE A 136 12.18 -12.18 -5.82
N GLU A 137 13.41 -12.64 -5.54
CA GLU A 137 14.62 -12.17 -6.24
C GLU A 137 14.61 -12.50 -7.74
N GLU A 138 14.04 -13.63 -8.14
CA GLU A 138 13.98 -14.06 -9.53
C GLU A 138 12.96 -13.22 -10.33
N ARG A 139 11.77 -13.03 -9.78
CA ARG A 139 10.62 -12.54 -10.55
C ARG A 139 10.32 -11.06 -10.39
N MET A 140 10.55 -10.49 -9.18
CA MET A 140 10.09 -9.14 -8.85
C MET A 140 11.10 -8.07 -9.29
N LEU A 141 10.60 -6.85 -9.56
CA LEU A 141 11.43 -5.67 -9.84
C LEU A 141 12.46 -5.45 -8.73
N GLU A 142 13.70 -5.10 -9.10
CA GLU A 142 14.80 -4.93 -8.13
C GLU A 142 14.47 -3.88 -7.06
N GLY A 143 13.90 -2.74 -7.45
CA GLY A 143 13.45 -1.71 -6.51
C GLY A 143 12.38 -2.23 -5.55
N ALA A 144 11.44 -3.06 -6.03
CA ALA A 144 10.41 -3.66 -5.20
C ALA A 144 10.98 -4.70 -4.21
N VAL A 145 11.97 -5.51 -4.64
CA VAL A 145 12.68 -6.45 -3.75
C VAL A 145 13.33 -5.73 -2.57
N GLY A 146 13.96 -4.58 -2.83
CA GLY A 146 14.58 -3.76 -1.78
C GLY A 146 13.61 -3.35 -0.69
N THR A 147 12.33 -3.16 -0.99
CA THR A 147 11.31 -2.71 -0.03
C THR A 147 10.86 -3.79 0.96
N VAL A 148 11.05 -5.06 0.64
CA VAL A 148 10.58 -6.21 1.46
C VAL A 148 11.69 -6.98 2.15
N LYS A 149 12.96 -6.65 1.83
CA LYS A 149 14.14 -7.37 2.34
C LYS A 149 14.81 -6.61 3.49
N LYS A 150 15.01 -7.26 4.62
CA LYS A 150 15.78 -6.72 5.75
C LYS A 150 16.59 -7.79 6.43
N ASP A 151 17.90 -7.50 6.64
CA ASP A 151 18.85 -8.39 7.35
C ASP A 151 18.85 -9.83 6.79
N GLY A 152 18.71 -9.97 5.46
CA GLY A 152 18.67 -11.25 4.77
C GLY A 152 17.34 -12.00 4.82
N ASN A 153 16.31 -11.46 5.47
CA ASN A 153 14.96 -12.01 5.49
C ASN A 153 14.04 -11.23 4.56
N TYR A 154 12.98 -11.89 4.08
CA TYR A 154 11.91 -11.32 3.28
C TYR A 154 10.62 -11.30 4.11
N TYR A 155 9.95 -10.15 4.17
CA TYR A 155 8.80 -9.92 5.05
C TYR A 155 7.49 -9.71 4.29
N GLY A 156 7.51 -9.84 2.97
CA GLY A 156 6.35 -9.73 2.11
C GLY A 156 6.72 -9.99 0.66
N VAL A 157 5.71 -10.10 -0.20
CA VAL A 157 5.88 -10.25 -1.65
C VAL A 157 5.31 -9.01 -2.33
N PRO A 158 6.10 -8.29 -3.15
CA PRO A 158 5.57 -7.20 -3.96
C PRO A 158 4.56 -7.73 -4.98
N LEU A 159 3.33 -7.25 -4.93
CA LEU A 159 2.28 -7.62 -5.89
C LEU A 159 2.17 -6.59 -7.02
N ALA A 160 2.12 -5.31 -6.66
CA ALA A 160 1.94 -4.23 -7.61
C ALA A 160 2.99 -3.14 -7.44
N THR A 161 3.32 -2.47 -8.55
CA THR A 161 4.08 -1.21 -8.55
C THR A 161 3.15 -0.06 -8.90
N GLU A 162 3.40 1.11 -8.34
CA GLU A 162 2.54 2.28 -8.46
C GLU A 162 3.37 3.54 -8.63
N SER A 163 2.88 4.44 -9.47
CA SER A 163 3.33 5.83 -9.54
C SER A 163 2.14 6.72 -9.84
N ILE A 164 2.16 7.97 -9.37
CA ILE A 164 1.14 8.94 -9.78
C ILE A 164 1.44 9.44 -11.19
N ALA A 165 0.37 9.77 -11.91
CA ALA A 165 0.43 10.27 -13.28
C ALA A 165 -0.67 11.31 -13.52
N LEU A 166 -0.65 11.95 -14.68
CA LEU A 166 -1.71 12.85 -15.11
C LEU A 166 -2.75 12.08 -15.92
N PHE A 167 -3.96 11.95 -15.36
CA PHE A 167 -5.16 11.52 -16.08
C PHE A 167 -5.78 12.72 -16.78
N TYR A 168 -6.17 12.57 -18.04
CA TYR A 168 -6.79 13.65 -18.79
C TYR A 168 -8.05 13.20 -19.52
N ASN A 169 -9.11 14.00 -19.44
CA ASN A 169 -10.36 13.79 -20.16
C ASN A 169 -10.21 14.37 -21.57
N LYS A 170 -9.95 13.49 -22.55
CA LYS A 170 -9.71 13.86 -23.96
C LYS A 170 -10.92 14.58 -24.55
N THR A 171 -12.14 14.10 -24.24
CA THR A 171 -13.37 14.69 -24.75
C THR A 171 -13.54 16.16 -24.32
N LEU A 172 -13.26 16.46 -23.03
CA LEU A 172 -13.31 17.85 -22.55
C LEU A 172 -12.19 18.71 -23.15
N LEU A 173 -10.98 18.16 -23.31
CA LEU A 173 -9.89 18.89 -23.95
C LEU A 173 -10.24 19.24 -25.39
N ASP A 174 -10.77 18.29 -26.16
CA ASP A 174 -11.21 18.51 -27.55
C ASP A 174 -12.33 19.54 -27.64
N GLU A 175 -13.29 19.54 -26.69
CA GLU A 175 -14.40 20.54 -26.62
C GLU A 175 -13.89 21.97 -26.49
N TYR A 176 -12.82 22.16 -25.69
CA TYR A 176 -12.20 23.47 -25.47
C TYR A 176 -11.07 23.80 -26.46
N GLY A 177 -10.73 22.88 -27.37
CA GLY A 177 -9.62 23.03 -28.29
C GLY A 177 -8.25 23.02 -27.59
N PHE A 178 -8.13 22.31 -26.49
CA PHE A 178 -6.89 22.17 -25.74
C PHE A 178 -6.12 20.93 -26.19
N GLU A 179 -4.81 21.10 -26.38
CA GLU A 179 -3.88 19.96 -26.42
C GLU A 179 -3.60 19.48 -24.98
N VAL A 180 -3.20 18.21 -24.82
CA VAL A 180 -2.79 17.67 -23.52
C VAL A 180 -1.61 18.47 -22.97
N ALA A 181 -1.72 18.97 -21.76
CA ALA A 181 -0.72 19.81 -21.14
C ALA A 181 0.55 19.01 -20.83
N THR A 182 1.70 19.47 -21.32
CA THR A 182 3.02 18.91 -21.05
C THR A 182 3.82 19.76 -20.04
N SER A 183 3.28 20.89 -19.61
CA SER A 183 3.85 21.75 -18.58
C SER A 183 2.79 22.35 -17.68
N PHE A 184 3.17 22.70 -16.46
CA PHE A 184 2.27 23.42 -15.54
C PHE A 184 1.99 24.84 -16.00
N GLU A 185 2.85 25.44 -16.82
CA GLU A 185 2.58 26.70 -17.49
C GLU A 185 1.36 26.57 -18.41
N THR A 186 1.31 25.48 -19.21
CA THR A 186 0.14 25.17 -20.05
C THR A 186 -1.11 24.91 -19.21
N ILE A 187 -1.01 24.18 -18.08
CA ILE A 187 -2.11 23.99 -17.13
C ILE A 187 -2.67 25.35 -16.66
N LYS A 188 -1.79 26.30 -16.34
CA LYS A 188 -2.21 27.64 -15.89
C LYS A 188 -2.91 28.44 -17.01
N GLU A 189 -2.38 28.37 -18.24
CA GLU A 189 -3.01 29.03 -19.41
C GLU A 189 -4.40 28.45 -19.71
N GLN A 190 -4.54 27.14 -19.72
CA GLN A 190 -5.82 26.47 -19.93
C GLN A 190 -6.79 26.73 -18.79
N ALA A 191 -6.32 26.76 -17.52
CA ALA A 191 -7.14 27.07 -16.35
C ALA A 191 -7.72 28.49 -16.42
N ALA A 192 -6.97 29.46 -16.95
CA ALA A 192 -7.46 30.82 -17.12
C ALA A 192 -8.67 30.91 -18.09
N VAL A 193 -8.83 29.94 -18.99
CA VAL A 193 -9.94 29.83 -19.95
C VAL A 193 -11.08 28.96 -19.40
N TYR A 194 -10.74 27.84 -18.74
CA TYR A 194 -11.69 26.81 -18.34
C TYR A 194 -12.39 27.09 -17.00
N ASN A 195 -11.66 27.69 -16.02
CA ASN A 195 -12.13 27.79 -14.65
C ASN A 195 -13.32 28.75 -14.49
N ASP A 196 -14.30 28.30 -13.71
CA ASP A 196 -15.42 29.12 -13.24
C ASP A 196 -15.65 28.87 -11.74
N ASN A 197 -15.18 29.78 -10.91
CA ASN A 197 -15.27 29.67 -9.45
C ASN A 197 -16.74 29.63 -8.96
N ALA A 198 -17.66 30.31 -9.65
CA ALA A 198 -19.07 30.36 -9.26
C ALA A 198 -19.75 29.00 -9.52
N ALA A 199 -19.32 28.29 -10.55
CA ALA A 199 -19.80 26.95 -10.90
C ALA A 199 -18.99 25.81 -10.25
N ASN A 200 -18.00 26.10 -9.41
CA ASN A 200 -17.04 25.12 -8.85
C ASN A 200 -16.37 24.29 -9.95
N LYS A 201 -16.09 24.92 -11.08
CA LYS A 201 -15.50 24.29 -12.27
C LYS A 201 -14.01 24.62 -12.34
N PHE A 202 -13.16 23.60 -12.29
CA PHE A 202 -11.71 23.75 -12.29
C PHE A 202 -11.06 22.77 -13.25
N LEU A 203 -10.03 23.21 -13.96
CA LEU A 203 -9.32 22.45 -14.98
C LEU A 203 -8.62 21.20 -14.43
N ILE A 204 -8.02 21.31 -13.25
CA ILE A 204 -7.22 20.25 -12.65
C ILE A 204 -7.63 20.01 -11.21
N ARG A 205 -7.63 18.75 -10.80
CA ARG A 205 -7.86 18.34 -9.42
C ARG A 205 -6.83 17.28 -9.00
N TRP A 206 -6.40 17.37 -7.76
CA TRP A 206 -5.56 16.39 -7.06
C TRP A 206 -5.75 16.56 -5.56
N GLU A 207 -5.10 15.73 -4.74
CA GLU A 207 -5.14 15.83 -3.27
C GLU A 207 -4.02 16.74 -2.73
N PRO A 208 -4.21 18.06 -2.62
CA PRO A 208 -3.16 18.95 -2.16
C PRO A 208 -2.84 18.82 -0.66
N GLY A 209 -3.67 18.10 0.10
CA GLY A 209 -3.41 17.75 1.50
C GLY A 209 -2.56 16.49 1.71
N ASN A 210 -2.29 15.75 0.64
CA ASN A 210 -1.57 14.48 0.68
C ASN A 210 -0.12 14.67 0.19
N SER A 211 0.88 14.40 1.04
CA SER A 211 2.30 14.57 0.69
C SER A 211 2.74 13.63 -0.43
N TYR A 212 2.15 12.44 -0.55
CA TYR A 212 2.44 11.50 -1.62
C TYR A 212 2.14 12.09 -3.01
N THR A 213 1.03 12.79 -3.15
CA THR A 213 0.61 13.43 -4.40
C THR A 213 1.23 14.80 -4.64
N ASN A 214 2.07 15.33 -3.75
CA ASN A 214 2.66 16.67 -3.83
C ASN A 214 4.19 16.68 -3.93
N GLN A 215 4.87 15.56 -3.71
CA GLN A 215 6.34 15.51 -3.73
C GLN A 215 6.92 15.99 -5.06
N PHE A 216 6.27 15.73 -6.17
CA PHE A 216 6.73 16.13 -7.49
C PHE A 216 6.96 17.65 -7.64
N PHE A 217 6.27 18.49 -6.86
CA PHE A 217 6.57 19.92 -6.82
C PHE A 217 7.94 20.23 -6.23
N LEU A 218 8.39 19.41 -5.27
CA LEU A 218 9.69 19.57 -4.64
C LEU A 218 10.82 19.02 -5.52
N THR A 219 10.61 17.84 -6.10
CA THR A 219 11.62 17.22 -6.98
C THR A 219 11.86 18.02 -8.25
N ALA A 220 10.81 18.67 -8.79
CA ALA A 220 10.97 19.61 -9.91
C ALA A 220 11.84 20.83 -9.55
N ALA A 221 11.97 21.18 -8.28
CA ALA A 221 12.87 22.23 -7.81
C ALA A 221 14.27 21.69 -7.44
N GLY A 222 14.53 20.40 -7.60
CA GLY A 222 15.81 19.74 -7.31
C GLY A 222 15.90 19.11 -5.91
N PHE A 223 14.79 18.99 -5.19
CA PHE A 223 14.77 18.32 -3.88
C PHE A 223 15.06 16.82 -4.02
N GLN A 224 15.97 16.34 -3.19
CA GLN A 224 16.37 14.93 -3.13
C GLN A 224 16.20 14.43 -1.68
N LEU A 225 15.10 13.72 -1.44
CA LEU A 225 14.87 13.05 -0.17
C LEU A 225 15.88 11.92 -0.01
N TYR A 226 16.59 11.90 1.11
CA TYR A 226 17.64 10.92 1.44
C TYR A 226 18.87 10.97 0.53
N GLY A 227 19.17 12.15 -0.07
CA GLY A 227 20.33 12.40 -0.92
C GLY A 227 20.18 11.91 -2.34
N GLU A 228 21.28 11.96 -3.10
CA GLU A 228 21.32 11.70 -4.56
C GLU A 228 20.83 10.27 -4.93
N ASN A 229 21.08 9.29 -4.08
CA ASN A 229 20.71 7.89 -4.30
C ASN A 229 19.42 7.49 -3.55
N HIS A 230 18.78 8.43 -2.86
CA HIS A 230 17.56 8.20 -2.05
C HIS A 230 17.68 7.13 -0.95
N ASP A 231 18.90 6.88 -0.43
CA ASP A 231 19.20 5.81 0.52
C ASP A 231 19.89 6.27 1.82
N ASP A 232 20.24 7.55 1.96
CA ASP A 232 20.91 8.12 3.14
C ASP A 232 19.91 8.85 4.06
N ALA A 233 19.38 8.14 5.05
CA ALA A 233 18.45 8.68 6.03
C ALA A 233 18.99 9.86 6.85
N SER A 234 20.30 10.15 6.81
CA SER A 234 20.88 11.35 7.43
C SER A 234 20.69 12.62 6.60
N GLN A 235 20.33 12.48 5.32
CA GLN A 235 20.11 13.55 4.36
C GLN A 235 18.62 13.78 4.07
N VAL A 236 17.85 14.13 5.09
CA VAL A 236 16.40 14.39 4.94
C VAL A 236 16.12 15.63 4.08
N ASN A 237 17.01 16.60 4.06
CA ASN A 237 17.04 17.79 3.19
C ASN A 237 15.78 18.69 3.21
N LEU A 238 14.87 18.54 4.19
CA LEU A 238 13.60 19.29 4.24
C LEU A 238 13.75 20.80 4.52
N ASN A 239 14.94 21.29 4.83
CA ASN A 239 15.19 22.70 5.15
C ASN A 239 16.10 23.40 4.11
N THR A 240 16.01 22.97 2.86
CA THR A 240 16.82 23.51 1.75
C THR A 240 16.06 24.54 0.92
N GLN A 241 16.77 25.24 0.02
CA GLN A 241 16.16 26.23 -0.88
C GLN A 241 15.24 25.56 -1.90
N GLU A 242 15.58 24.36 -2.35
CA GLU A 242 14.80 23.55 -3.29
C GLU A 242 13.41 23.27 -2.71
N VAL A 243 13.31 22.93 -1.43
CA VAL A 243 12.02 22.73 -0.74
C VAL A 243 11.21 24.04 -0.69
N ILE A 244 11.86 25.16 -0.38
CA ILE A 244 11.19 26.48 -0.36
C ILE A 244 10.66 26.83 -1.74
N ASP A 245 11.46 26.61 -2.79
CA ASP A 245 11.10 26.92 -4.19
C ASP A 245 9.94 26.01 -4.66
N GLY A 246 10.01 24.70 -4.38
CA GLY A 246 8.95 23.74 -4.70
C GLY A 246 7.65 24.06 -3.99
N LEU A 247 7.69 24.35 -2.69
CA LEU A 247 6.51 24.77 -1.91
C LEU A 247 5.96 26.13 -2.37
N THR A 248 6.82 27.03 -2.82
CA THR A 248 6.39 28.33 -3.38
C THR A 248 5.61 28.11 -4.68
N PHE A 249 6.10 27.22 -5.55
CA PHE A 249 5.36 26.85 -6.76
C PHE A 249 4.05 26.16 -6.43
N PHE A 250 4.07 25.16 -5.55
CA PHE A 250 2.86 24.49 -5.06
C PHE A 250 1.82 25.47 -4.52
N GLN A 251 2.25 26.42 -3.68
CA GLN A 251 1.37 27.45 -3.13
C GLN A 251 0.73 28.33 -4.23
N SER A 252 1.46 28.60 -5.33
CA SER A 252 0.95 29.38 -6.45
C SER A 252 -0.24 28.70 -7.15
N MET A 253 -0.33 27.37 -7.08
CA MET A 253 -1.43 26.61 -7.69
C MET A 253 -2.79 26.92 -7.05
N LYS A 254 -2.83 27.50 -5.85
CA LYS A 254 -4.06 27.95 -5.19
C LYS A 254 -4.82 29.01 -6.02
N GLU A 255 -4.13 29.73 -6.87
CA GLU A 255 -4.77 30.68 -7.81
C GLU A 255 -5.66 29.95 -8.83
N TYR A 256 -5.26 28.74 -9.24
CA TYR A 256 -5.92 27.94 -10.27
C TYR A 256 -6.86 26.88 -9.71
N LEU A 257 -6.70 26.54 -8.43
CA LEU A 257 -7.61 25.64 -7.68
C LEU A 257 -7.88 26.25 -6.29
N PRO A 258 -8.72 27.32 -6.22
CA PRO A 258 -8.99 28.05 -4.98
C PRO A 258 -10.02 27.34 -4.09
N VAL A 259 -9.96 26.02 -3.99
CA VAL A 259 -10.79 25.18 -3.13
C VAL A 259 -10.06 24.90 -1.83
N PRO A 260 -10.74 24.90 -0.67
CA PRO A 260 -10.11 24.46 0.57
C PRO A 260 -9.55 23.04 0.43
N TYR A 261 -8.32 22.82 0.86
CA TYR A 261 -7.65 21.51 0.71
C TYR A 261 -8.41 20.37 1.40
N ALA A 262 -9.10 20.67 2.50
CA ALA A 262 -9.93 19.69 3.19
C ALA A 262 -11.12 19.17 2.35
N ASP A 263 -11.55 19.93 1.32
CA ASP A 263 -12.64 19.56 0.43
C ASP A 263 -12.15 18.80 -0.82
N LEU A 264 -10.82 18.65 -0.96
CA LEU A 264 -10.15 17.97 -2.07
C LEU A 264 -9.57 16.65 -1.59
N ASN A 265 -10.42 15.74 -1.13
CA ASN A 265 -10.06 14.36 -0.85
C ASN A 265 -10.21 13.47 -2.09
N TRP A 266 -9.68 12.26 -2.04
CA TRP A 266 -9.71 11.32 -3.16
C TRP A 266 -11.12 11.07 -3.70
N ASP A 267 -12.10 10.78 -2.83
CA ASP A 267 -13.50 10.50 -3.24
C ASP A 267 -14.08 11.64 -4.07
N THR A 268 -13.84 12.88 -3.64
CA THR A 268 -14.35 14.08 -4.34
C THR A 268 -13.68 14.26 -5.70
N ILE A 269 -12.36 14.12 -5.74
CA ILE A 269 -11.54 14.36 -6.94
C ILE A 269 -11.82 13.27 -7.97
N HIS A 270 -11.76 12.03 -7.55
CA HIS A 270 -12.01 10.86 -8.37
C HIS A 270 -13.46 10.85 -8.87
N GLY A 271 -14.44 11.07 -7.96
CA GLY A 271 -15.85 11.14 -8.31
C GLY A 271 -16.22 12.23 -9.33
N GLU A 272 -15.49 13.34 -9.39
CA GLU A 272 -15.67 14.35 -10.43
C GLU A 272 -15.04 13.94 -11.76
N PHE A 273 -13.91 13.25 -11.75
CA PHE A 273 -13.25 12.78 -12.97
C PHE A 273 -14.07 11.67 -13.65
N ILE A 274 -14.51 10.65 -12.92
CA ILE A 274 -15.29 9.54 -13.48
C ILE A 274 -16.67 9.98 -14.03
N LYS A 275 -17.21 11.12 -13.58
CA LYS A 275 -18.40 11.75 -14.16
C LYS A 275 -18.11 12.55 -15.42
N GLY A 276 -16.87 12.68 -15.83
CA GLY A 276 -16.47 13.47 -16.98
C GLY A 276 -16.44 14.98 -16.74
N ASN A 277 -16.44 15.46 -15.49
CA ASN A 277 -16.55 16.88 -15.15
C ASN A 277 -15.21 17.64 -15.09
N VAL A 278 -14.08 16.94 -15.09
CA VAL A 278 -12.76 17.53 -14.86
C VAL A 278 -11.81 17.17 -16.01
N PRO A 279 -11.15 18.15 -16.64
CA PRO A 279 -10.17 17.89 -17.70
C PRO A 279 -8.93 17.12 -17.23
N TYR A 280 -8.39 17.42 -16.04
CA TYR A 280 -7.20 16.77 -15.52
C TYR A 280 -7.34 16.32 -14.07
N MET A 281 -6.87 15.11 -13.79
CA MET A 281 -6.75 14.56 -12.43
C MET A 281 -5.32 14.01 -12.26
N ILE A 282 -4.68 14.31 -11.12
CA ILE A 282 -3.45 13.61 -10.71
C ILE A 282 -3.87 12.50 -9.76
N SER A 283 -3.58 11.26 -10.15
CA SER A 283 -3.87 10.05 -9.40
C SER A 283 -2.92 8.92 -9.82
N GLY A 284 -3.13 7.71 -9.33
CA GLY A 284 -2.34 6.53 -9.65
C GLY A 284 -3.16 5.39 -10.24
N PRO A 285 -2.55 4.18 -10.42
CA PRO A 285 -3.20 3.03 -11.04
C PRO A 285 -4.46 2.55 -10.31
N TRP A 286 -4.58 2.82 -9.00
CA TRP A 286 -5.78 2.53 -8.21
C TRP A 286 -7.06 3.23 -8.71
N SER A 287 -6.94 4.25 -9.57
CA SER A 287 -8.07 4.93 -10.18
C SER A 287 -8.48 4.37 -11.55
N LEU A 288 -7.70 3.46 -12.15
CA LEU A 288 -7.88 3.05 -13.55
C LEU A 288 -9.19 2.28 -13.79
N ALA A 289 -9.51 1.31 -12.95
CA ALA A 289 -10.70 0.47 -13.12
C ALA A 289 -11.98 1.32 -13.11
N GLU A 290 -12.15 2.15 -12.08
CA GLU A 290 -13.31 3.04 -11.97
C GLU A 290 -13.30 4.16 -13.02
N ALA A 291 -12.13 4.66 -13.44
CA ALA A 291 -12.02 5.65 -14.51
C ALA A 291 -12.46 5.07 -15.86
N LYS A 292 -12.11 3.82 -16.18
CA LYS A 292 -12.56 3.10 -17.38
C LYS A 292 -14.08 2.94 -17.36
N THR A 293 -14.63 2.41 -16.26
CA THR A 293 -16.09 2.25 -16.08
C THR A 293 -16.82 3.60 -16.16
N GLY A 294 -16.32 4.63 -15.47
CA GLY A 294 -16.91 5.96 -15.48
C GLY A 294 -16.88 6.61 -16.87
N ALA A 295 -15.82 6.39 -17.64
CA ALA A 295 -15.71 6.89 -19.01
C ALA A 295 -16.74 6.23 -19.94
N GLU A 296 -16.94 4.90 -19.82
CA GLU A 296 -17.98 4.18 -20.56
C GLU A 296 -19.37 4.66 -20.18
N ASP A 297 -19.70 4.75 -18.90
CA ASP A 297 -21.01 5.11 -18.38
C ASP A 297 -21.41 6.55 -18.73
N ASN A 298 -20.44 7.48 -18.74
CA ASN A 298 -20.65 8.90 -18.98
C ASN A 298 -20.28 9.36 -20.41
N GLY A 299 -19.79 8.44 -21.25
CA GLY A 299 -19.57 8.67 -22.68
C GLY A 299 -18.43 9.63 -22.98
N PHE A 300 -17.31 9.55 -22.26
CA PHE A 300 -16.09 10.31 -22.55
C PHE A 300 -14.87 9.42 -22.78
N GLU A 301 -13.88 9.94 -23.51
CA GLU A 301 -12.56 9.32 -23.68
C GLU A 301 -11.57 9.95 -22.72
N PHE A 302 -10.67 9.17 -22.15
CA PHE A 302 -9.58 9.68 -21.33
C PHE A 302 -8.25 9.01 -21.70
N GLY A 303 -7.15 9.54 -21.18
CA GLY A 303 -5.82 8.97 -21.28
C GLY A 303 -5.01 9.26 -20.03
N VAL A 304 -3.82 8.66 -19.96
CA VAL A 304 -2.86 8.85 -18.88
C VAL A 304 -1.51 9.20 -19.47
N THR A 305 -0.82 10.16 -18.87
CA THR A 305 0.51 10.60 -19.27
C THR A 305 1.33 11.01 -18.05
N THR A 306 2.61 11.33 -18.25
CA THR A 306 3.49 11.82 -17.19
C THR A 306 2.98 13.11 -16.55
N ILE A 307 3.36 13.36 -15.32
CA ILE A 307 3.15 14.66 -14.66
C ILE A 307 3.82 15.74 -15.52
N PRO A 308 3.13 16.85 -15.83
CA PRO A 308 3.70 17.93 -16.64
C PRO A 308 4.96 18.52 -16.02
N THR A 309 5.87 19.01 -16.86
CA THR A 309 7.09 19.71 -16.42
C THR A 309 6.76 20.95 -15.60
N ILE A 310 7.62 21.29 -14.65
CA ILE A 310 7.57 22.54 -13.86
C ILE A 310 8.85 23.32 -14.16
N ASN A 311 8.72 24.53 -14.66
CA ASN A 311 9.85 25.36 -15.10
C ASN A 311 10.79 24.60 -16.07
N GLY A 312 10.25 23.72 -16.91
CA GLY A 312 11.01 22.92 -17.88
C GLY A 312 11.70 21.68 -17.29
N VAL A 313 11.51 21.36 -16.01
CA VAL A 313 12.05 20.18 -15.35
C VAL A 313 10.95 19.11 -15.26
N GLN A 314 11.26 17.87 -15.69
CA GLN A 314 10.40 16.71 -15.46
C GLN A 314 10.46 16.33 -13.99
N PRO A 315 9.33 16.36 -13.27
CA PRO A 315 9.34 15.98 -11.85
C PRO A 315 9.47 14.47 -11.66
N GLU A 316 10.14 14.08 -10.61
CA GLU A 316 10.11 12.72 -10.09
C GLU A 316 8.93 12.56 -9.12
N THR A 317 8.32 11.39 -9.14
CA THR A 317 7.23 11.01 -8.24
C THR A 317 7.68 9.86 -7.32
N PHE A 318 6.95 9.63 -6.25
CA PHE A 318 7.13 8.36 -5.55
C PHE A 318 6.73 7.20 -6.46
N SER A 319 7.57 6.15 -6.48
CA SER A 319 7.22 4.85 -7.01
C SER A 319 6.92 3.92 -5.82
N GLY A 320 5.65 3.56 -5.66
CA GLY A 320 5.16 2.73 -4.58
C GLY A 320 5.10 1.25 -4.97
N ASN A 321 4.98 0.38 -3.94
CA ASN A 321 4.66 -1.02 -4.15
C ASN A 321 3.60 -1.45 -3.14
N ILE A 322 2.63 -2.25 -3.57
CA ILE A 322 1.69 -2.94 -2.69
C ILE A 322 2.26 -4.33 -2.38
N ILE A 323 2.37 -4.62 -1.11
CA ILE A 323 3.04 -5.79 -0.58
C ILE A 323 2.01 -6.71 0.08
N ALA A 324 2.00 -8.00 -0.30
CA ALA A 324 1.29 -9.03 0.46
C ALA A 324 2.17 -9.52 1.60
N CYS A 325 1.65 -9.52 2.81
CA CYS A 325 2.35 -9.85 4.04
C CYS A 325 1.63 -10.98 4.79
N VAL A 326 2.40 -11.79 5.51
CA VAL A 326 1.89 -12.76 6.48
C VAL A 326 2.01 -12.17 7.88
N SER A 327 0.93 -12.21 8.63
CA SER A 327 0.88 -11.77 10.03
C SER A 327 1.73 -12.66 10.94
N ALA A 328 2.51 -12.04 11.85
CA ALA A 328 3.21 -12.78 12.90
C ALA A 328 2.27 -13.41 13.93
N TYR A 329 0.98 -13.03 13.93
CA TYR A 329 -0.03 -13.55 14.84
C TYR A 329 -0.80 -14.75 14.28
N THR A 330 -0.57 -15.12 13.01
CA THR A 330 -1.24 -16.27 12.38
C THR A 330 -0.96 -17.58 13.12
N GLN A 331 -1.96 -18.42 13.24
CA GLN A 331 -1.83 -19.78 13.76
C GLN A 331 -1.58 -20.80 12.63
N HIS A 332 -1.67 -20.35 11.37
CA HIS A 332 -1.58 -21.16 10.16
C HIS A 332 -0.50 -20.63 9.19
N PRO A 333 0.78 -20.57 9.62
CA PRO A 333 1.83 -19.92 8.85
C PRO A 333 2.13 -20.59 7.50
N THR A 334 1.88 -21.88 7.37
CA THR A 334 2.08 -22.61 6.10
C THR A 334 1.01 -22.22 5.08
N GLU A 335 -0.25 -22.27 5.50
CA GLU A 335 -1.41 -21.94 4.64
C GLU A 335 -1.42 -20.45 4.30
N ALA A 336 -1.08 -19.58 5.25
CA ALA A 336 -0.96 -18.14 5.00
C ALA A 336 0.12 -17.83 3.94
N LYS A 337 1.26 -18.54 3.97
CA LYS A 337 2.29 -18.42 2.93
C LYS A 337 1.82 -18.95 1.56
N GLN A 338 1.03 -20.02 1.53
CA GLN A 338 0.41 -20.51 0.29
C GLN A 338 -0.52 -19.48 -0.33
N VAL A 339 -1.30 -18.76 0.49
CA VAL A 339 -2.14 -17.65 0.02
C VAL A 339 -1.29 -16.55 -0.59
N VAL A 340 -0.21 -16.11 0.08
CA VAL A 340 0.70 -15.08 -0.45
C VAL A 340 1.38 -15.56 -1.75
N ASP A 341 1.78 -16.81 -1.83
CA ASP A 341 2.37 -17.41 -3.04
C ASP A 341 1.38 -17.39 -4.21
N PHE A 342 0.11 -17.71 -3.96
CA PHE A 342 -0.94 -17.62 -4.97
C PHE A 342 -1.17 -16.19 -5.44
N LEU A 343 -1.28 -15.23 -4.51
CA LEU A 343 -1.45 -13.81 -4.86
C LEU A 343 -0.32 -13.31 -5.78
N ALA A 344 0.88 -13.85 -5.64
CA ALA A 344 2.06 -13.51 -6.45
C ALA A 344 2.24 -14.43 -7.69
N SER A 345 1.37 -15.42 -7.89
CA SER A 345 1.38 -16.27 -9.08
C SER A 345 0.94 -15.51 -10.34
N GLU A 346 1.21 -16.06 -11.51
CA GLU A 346 0.72 -15.47 -12.77
C GLU A 346 -0.80 -15.34 -12.77
N GLU A 347 -1.52 -16.36 -12.29
CA GLU A 347 -2.97 -16.36 -12.16
C GLU A 347 -3.47 -15.30 -11.17
N GLY A 348 -2.87 -15.22 -9.97
CA GLY A 348 -3.22 -14.23 -8.97
C GLY A 348 -2.97 -12.79 -9.43
N LEU A 349 -1.84 -12.55 -10.10
CA LEU A 349 -1.51 -11.24 -10.67
C LEU A 349 -2.40 -10.89 -11.88
N GLN A 350 -2.82 -11.90 -12.70
CA GLN A 350 -3.78 -11.68 -13.77
C GLN A 350 -5.13 -11.23 -13.22
N ILE A 351 -5.65 -11.92 -12.20
CA ILE A 351 -6.91 -11.52 -11.53
C ILE A 351 -6.80 -10.11 -10.97
N MET A 352 -5.68 -9.77 -10.32
CA MET A 352 -5.45 -8.43 -9.80
C MET A 352 -5.48 -7.37 -10.91
N TYR A 353 -4.82 -7.63 -12.04
CA TYR A 353 -4.81 -6.72 -13.18
C TYR A 353 -6.20 -6.58 -13.81
N ASP A 354 -6.88 -7.69 -14.07
CA ASP A 354 -8.18 -7.71 -14.73
C ASP A 354 -9.25 -6.95 -13.93
N VAL A 355 -9.22 -7.05 -12.60
CA VAL A 355 -10.22 -6.44 -11.72
C VAL A 355 -9.83 -5.02 -11.31
N GLN A 356 -8.59 -4.81 -10.89
CA GLN A 356 -8.16 -3.54 -10.31
C GLN A 356 -7.35 -2.65 -11.28
N GLY A 357 -6.83 -3.20 -12.38
CA GLY A 357 -5.92 -2.48 -13.28
C GLY A 357 -4.57 -2.16 -12.64
N LYS A 358 -4.20 -2.81 -11.52
CA LYS A 358 -2.92 -2.61 -10.84
C LYS A 358 -1.79 -3.23 -11.66
N ILE A 359 -0.64 -2.56 -11.67
CA ILE A 359 0.53 -2.96 -12.47
C ILE A 359 1.34 -3.99 -11.68
N PRO A 360 1.51 -5.23 -12.17
CA PRO A 360 2.30 -6.23 -11.48
C PRO A 360 3.76 -5.79 -11.27
N ALA A 361 4.30 -6.00 -10.07
CA ALA A 361 5.67 -5.63 -9.71
C ALA A 361 6.70 -6.63 -10.26
N LEU A 362 6.54 -7.07 -11.51
CA LEU A 362 7.35 -8.10 -12.18
C LEU A 362 8.44 -7.51 -13.05
N LYS A 363 9.60 -8.18 -13.12
CA LYS A 363 10.65 -7.88 -14.12
C LYS A 363 10.16 -8.08 -15.54
N ASP A 364 9.33 -9.10 -15.75
CA ASP A 364 8.66 -9.37 -17.02
C ASP A 364 7.14 -9.29 -16.81
N ALA A 365 6.58 -8.12 -17.02
CA ALA A 365 5.14 -7.90 -16.90
C ALA A 365 4.33 -8.51 -18.07
N SER A 366 4.99 -8.99 -19.14
CA SER A 366 4.31 -9.60 -20.29
C SER A 366 3.71 -10.98 -20.00
N VAL A 367 4.04 -11.58 -18.85
CA VAL A 367 3.42 -12.83 -18.38
C VAL A 367 1.98 -12.60 -17.88
N VAL A 368 1.57 -11.35 -17.67
CA VAL A 368 0.20 -10.95 -17.37
C VAL A 368 -0.40 -10.32 -18.62
N GLU A 369 -1.41 -11.00 -19.19
CA GLU A 369 -1.99 -10.62 -20.47
C GLU A 369 -2.61 -9.21 -20.40
N GLY A 370 -2.35 -8.40 -21.41
CA GLY A 370 -2.90 -7.05 -21.53
C GLY A 370 -2.11 -5.94 -20.86
N VAL A 371 -1.22 -6.25 -19.91
CA VAL A 371 -0.48 -5.21 -19.13
C VAL A 371 0.39 -4.34 -20.03
N VAL A 372 1.18 -4.96 -20.91
CA VAL A 372 2.15 -4.22 -21.75
C VAL A 372 1.50 -3.51 -22.94
N GLU A 373 0.30 -3.92 -23.32
CA GLU A 373 -0.51 -3.32 -24.38
C GLU A 373 -1.43 -2.21 -23.88
N ASP A 374 -1.63 -2.08 -22.56
CA ASP A 374 -2.54 -1.07 -21.97
C ASP A 374 -1.92 0.33 -22.06
N PRO A 375 -2.51 1.25 -22.87
CA PRO A 375 -1.96 2.59 -23.05
C PRO A 375 -2.02 3.44 -21.78
N TYR A 376 -2.91 3.14 -20.83
CA TYR A 376 -2.99 3.85 -19.56
C TYR A 376 -1.82 3.47 -18.65
N ILE A 377 -1.48 2.17 -18.62
CA ILE A 377 -0.31 1.66 -17.89
C ILE A 377 0.98 2.23 -18.47
N ALA A 378 1.09 2.30 -19.80
CA ALA A 378 2.24 2.92 -20.46
C ALA A 378 2.48 4.35 -19.98
N GLY A 379 1.41 5.14 -19.78
CA GLY A 379 1.48 6.49 -19.24
C GLY A 379 1.99 6.55 -17.79
N ILE A 380 1.58 5.60 -16.95
CA ILE A 380 2.04 5.50 -15.56
C ILE A 380 3.50 5.05 -15.50
N LEU A 381 3.88 4.03 -16.26
CA LEU A 381 5.25 3.51 -16.30
C LEU A 381 6.25 4.51 -16.89
N ALA A 382 5.79 5.40 -17.77
CA ALA A 382 6.64 6.48 -18.29
C ALA A 382 6.97 7.54 -17.22
N GLN A 383 6.19 7.60 -16.13
CA GLN A 383 6.45 8.48 -15.00
C GLN A 383 7.29 7.78 -13.92
N ALA A 384 7.12 6.47 -13.71
CA ALA A 384 7.87 5.68 -12.73
C ALA A 384 9.32 5.45 -13.18
#